data_44a7fc757073a05068142ad6ee9b3322
#
_entry.id   44a7fc757073a05068142ad6ee9b3322
#
_cell.length_a   1.000
_cell.length_b   1.000
_cell.length_c   1.000
_cell.angle_alpha   90.00
_cell.angle_beta   90.00
_cell.angle_gamma   90.00
#
_symmetry.space_group_name_H-M   'P 1'
#
loop_
_entity.id
_entity.type
_entity.pdbx_description
1 polymer ?
#
loop_
_entity_poly.entity_id
_entity_poly.type
_entity_poly.pdbx_seq_one_letter_code
_entity_poly.pdbx_strand_id
1 'polypeptide(L)'
;MSIIEQVRKNVFDGDENNTVELVKKALDEGKTAKEILDDGLVAGLRDCGDGFERGEKFIPEMLMSSESMKKAMEILKPLLLEGGGGGITGKAVMATVEGDVHDIGLELVSTMLETAGFEVRNMGPDVPTEDIVEAVKEDKPHIVGLSALLSNTMDIMPDVIEALTDAGLRDSLKVMVGGAPVKQDFADEIGADGWAYDAASAVPKAKELRGQLPD
;
A
#
# COMPACT_ATOMS: atom_id res chain seq x y z
N MET A 1 -12.25 -17.47 -20.90
CA MET A 1 -11.61 -16.77 -19.74
C MET A 1 -10.35 -16.11 -20.28
N SER A 2 -10.27 -14.77 -20.18
CA SER A 2 -9.08 -14.03 -20.59
C SER A 2 -7.88 -14.39 -19.70
N ILE A 3 -6.65 -14.05 -20.10
CA ILE A 3 -5.45 -14.31 -19.30
C ILE A 3 -5.53 -13.58 -17.95
N ILE A 4 -6.08 -12.36 -17.91
CA ILE A 4 -6.27 -11.58 -16.69
C ILE A 4 -7.28 -12.24 -15.75
N GLU A 5 -8.41 -12.75 -16.28
CA GLU A 5 -9.36 -13.52 -15.47
C GLU A 5 -8.76 -14.82 -14.91
N GLN A 6 -7.82 -15.44 -15.64
CA GLN A 6 -7.08 -16.60 -15.13
C GLN A 6 -6.14 -16.21 -13.99
N VAL A 7 -5.40 -15.09 -14.10
CA VAL A 7 -4.56 -14.54 -13.03
C VAL A 7 -5.44 -14.28 -11.79
N ARG A 8 -6.54 -13.52 -11.94
CA ARG A 8 -7.49 -13.20 -10.86
C ARG A 8 -7.98 -14.46 -10.13
N LYS A 9 -8.38 -15.47 -10.92
CA LYS A 9 -8.86 -16.74 -10.35
C LYS A 9 -7.77 -17.48 -9.57
N ASN A 10 -6.53 -17.52 -10.07
CA ASN A 10 -5.45 -18.24 -9.40
C ASN A 10 -4.99 -17.52 -8.11
N VAL A 11 -5.04 -16.19 -8.06
CA VAL A 11 -4.86 -15.45 -6.80
C VAL A 11 -5.97 -15.79 -5.81
N PHE A 12 -7.23 -15.75 -6.23
CA PHE A 12 -8.37 -16.16 -5.40
C PHE A 12 -8.23 -17.58 -4.85
N ASP A 13 -7.73 -18.51 -5.68
CA ASP A 13 -7.51 -19.91 -5.29
C ASP A 13 -6.24 -20.11 -4.45
N GLY A 14 -5.35 -19.11 -4.39
CA GLY A 14 -4.07 -19.18 -3.68
C GLY A 14 -3.03 -20.05 -4.39
N ASP A 15 -3.13 -20.22 -5.70
CA ASP A 15 -2.18 -21.00 -6.51
C ASP A 15 -0.99 -20.15 -6.93
N GLU A 16 0.02 -20.08 -6.07
CA GLU A 16 1.23 -19.28 -6.25
C GLU A 16 1.95 -19.58 -7.58
N ASN A 17 2.18 -20.86 -7.87
CA ASN A 17 2.97 -21.26 -9.04
C ASN A 17 2.24 -20.88 -10.35
N ASN A 18 0.98 -21.23 -10.46
CA ASN A 18 0.19 -20.89 -11.65
C ASN A 18 -0.03 -19.38 -11.78
N THR A 19 -0.16 -18.64 -10.69
CA THR A 19 -0.26 -17.19 -10.74
C THR A 19 0.99 -16.57 -11.35
N VAL A 20 2.18 -16.99 -10.90
CA VAL A 20 3.48 -16.54 -11.44
C VAL A 20 3.61 -16.87 -12.95
N GLU A 21 3.26 -18.08 -13.35
CA GLU A 21 3.30 -18.48 -14.77
C GLU A 21 2.33 -17.65 -15.63
N LEU A 22 1.12 -17.44 -15.15
CA LEU A 22 0.10 -16.65 -15.86
C LEU A 22 0.45 -15.18 -15.96
N VAL A 23 1.08 -14.60 -14.93
CA VAL A 23 1.59 -13.22 -14.98
C VAL A 23 2.65 -13.08 -16.07
N LYS A 24 3.65 -13.99 -16.12
CA LYS A 24 4.67 -13.99 -17.19
C LYS A 24 4.03 -14.12 -18.56
N LYS A 25 3.10 -15.05 -18.72
CA LYS A 25 2.37 -15.24 -19.97
C LYS A 25 1.55 -14.02 -20.36
N ALA A 26 0.91 -13.35 -19.42
CA ALA A 26 0.14 -12.12 -19.69
C ALA A 26 1.06 -11.00 -20.19
N LEU A 27 2.26 -10.86 -19.62
CA LEU A 27 3.29 -9.93 -20.10
C LEU A 27 3.73 -10.29 -21.53
N ASP A 28 3.97 -11.57 -21.82
CA ASP A 28 4.34 -12.05 -23.17
C ASP A 28 3.21 -11.81 -24.20
N GLU A 29 1.95 -11.85 -23.78
CA GLU A 29 0.78 -11.51 -24.60
C GLU A 29 0.58 -9.99 -24.76
N GLY A 30 1.48 -9.17 -24.22
CA GLY A 30 1.47 -7.70 -24.35
C GLY A 30 0.55 -6.99 -23.36
N LYS A 31 0.13 -7.64 -22.28
CA LYS A 31 -0.57 -6.98 -21.19
C LYS A 31 0.38 -6.10 -20.41
N THR A 32 -0.09 -4.93 -19.98
CA THR A 32 0.71 -4.05 -19.16
C THR A 32 0.81 -4.56 -17.71
N ALA A 33 1.92 -4.27 -17.05
CA ALA A 33 2.09 -4.60 -15.63
C ALA A 33 0.95 -4.02 -14.77
N LYS A 34 0.46 -2.83 -15.13
CA LYS A 34 -0.67 -2.18 -14.45
C LYS A 34 -2.00 -2.93 -14.63
N GLU A 35 -2.34 -3.37 -15.85
CA GLU A 35 -3.56 -4.19 -16.08
C GLU A 35 -3.52 -5.50 -15.29
N ILE A 36 -2.34 -6.18 -15.28
CA ILE A 36 -2.16 -7.43 -14.55
C ILE A 36 -2.31 -7.20 -13.05
N LEU A 37 -1.74 -6.11 -12.54
CA LEU A 37 -1.85 -5.74 -11.12
C LEU A 37 -3.31 -5.44 -10.74
N ASP A 38 -3.94 -4.47 -11.39
CA ASP A 38 -5.25 -3.95 -10.96
C ASP A 38 -6.37 -4.97 -11.19
N ASP A 39 -6.48 -5.51 -12.41
CA ASP A 39 -7.59 -6.36 -12.82
C ASP A 39 -7.35 -7.85 -12.55
N GLY A 40 -6.10 -8.23 -12.34
CA GLY A 40 -5.70 -9.61 -12.01
C GLY A 40 -5.44 -9.79 -10.51
N LEU A 41 -4.31 -9.30 -10.03
CA LEU A 41 -3.82 -9.59 -8.68
C LEU A 41 -4.69 -8.95 -7.59
N VAL A 42 -4.89 -7.64 -7.64
CA VAL A 42 -5.68 -6.89 -6.64
C VAL A 42 -7.12 -7.35 -6.66
N ALA A 43 -7.71 -7.54 -7.85
CA ALA A 43 -9.07 -8.04 -7.97
C ALA A 43 -9.22 -9.46 -7.41
N GLY A 44 -8.24 -10.35 -7.63
CA GLY A 44 -8.26 -11.71 -7.09
C GLY A 44 -8.15 -11.77 -5.57
N LEU A 45 -7.28 -10.94 -4.98
CA LEU A 45 -7.15 -10.83 -3.52
C LEU A 45 -8.42 -10.25 -2.88
N ARG A 46 -9.03 -9.24 -3.52
CA ARG A 46 -10.32 -8.67 -3.10
C ARG A 46 -11.43 -9.73 -3.11
N ASP A 47 -11.55 -10.51 -4.20
CA ASP A 47 -12.52 -11.60 -4.27
C ASP A 47 -12.34 -12.62 -3.14
N CYS A 48 -11.08 -12.91 -2.76
CA CYS A 48 -10.76 -13.80 -1.64
C CYS A 48 -11.21 -13.19 -0.31
N GLY A 49 -10.98 -11.90 -0.08
CA GLY A 49 -11.47 -11.16 1.09
C GLY A 49 -12.99 -11.17 1.18
N ASP A 50 -13.68 -10.87 0.08
CA ASP A 50 -15.15 -10.94 0.01
C ASP A 50 -15.65 -12.36 0.28
N GLY A 51 -14.93 -13.40 -0.20
CA GLY A 51 -15.22 -14.81 0.08
C GLY A 51 -15.08 -15.15 1.57
N PHE A 52 -14.07 -14.60 2.23
CA PHE A 52 -13.87 -14.75 3.67
C PHE A 52 -15.03 -14.11 4.46
N GLU A 53 -15.45 -12.90 4.14
CA GLU A 53 -16.59 -12.24 4.77
C GLU A 53 -17.91 -13.04 4.61
N ARG A 54 -18.08 -13.72 3.47
CA ARG A 54 -19.24 -14.61 3.23
C ARG A 54 -19.10 -15.99 3.85
N GLY A 55 -17.96 -16.31 4.49
CA GLY A 55 -17.69 -17.63 5.06
C GLY A 55 -17.38 -18.72 4.02
N GLU A 56 -17.04 -18.34 2.79
CA GLU A 56 -16.65 -19.23 1.68
C GLU A 56 -15.14 -19.53 1.66
N LYS A 57 -14.35 -18.65 2.28
CA LYS A 57 -12.90 -18.76 2.46
C LYS A 57 -12.55 -18.68 3.93
N PHE A 58 -11.40 -19.26 4.30
CA PHE A 58 -10.88 -19.29 5.66
C PHE A 58 -9.46 -18.70 5.71
N ILE A 59 -8.94 -18.44 6.92
CA ILE A 59 -7.63 -17.82 7.13
C ILE A 59 -6.50 -18.50 6.33
N PRO A 60 -6.37 -19.84 6.28
CA PRO A 60 -5.33 -20.47 5.47
C PRO A 60 -5.39 -20.12 3.98
N GLU A 61 -6.60 -20.02 3.42
CA GLU A 61 -6.79 -19.67 2.01
C GLU A 61 -6.51 -18.20 1.75
N MET A 62 -6.83 -17.32 2.71
CA MET A 62 -6.42 -15.92 2.67
C MET A 62 -4.89 -15.75 2.64
N LEU A 63 -4.18 -16.50 3.48
CA LEU A 63 -2.71 -16.49 3.49
C LEU A 63 -2.13 -16.99 2.17
N MET A 64 -2.66 -18.07 1.59
CA MET A 64 -2.24 -18.60 0.29
C MET A 64 -2.47 -17.59 -0.84
N SER A 65 -3.64 -16.91 -0.82
CA SER A 65 -3.97 -15.86 -1.79
C SER A 65 -2.98 -14.68 -1.69
N SER A 66 -2.68 -14.26 -0.46
CA SER A 66 -1.70 -13.22 -0.16
C SER A 66 -0.30 -13.58 -0.67
N GLU A 67 0.21 -14.77 -0.37
CA GLU A 67 1.51 -15.24 -0.85
C GLU A 67 1.56 -15.33 -2.38
N SER A 68 0.48 -15.80 -3.00
CA SER A 68 0.34 -15.84 -4.46
C SER A 68 0.47 -14.43 -5.08
N MET A 69 -0.15 -13.42 -4.48
CA MET A 69 -0.01 -12.03 -4.89
C MET A 69 1.42 -11.49 -4.68
N LYS A 70 2.03 -11.72 -3.50
CA LYS A 70 3.40 -11.26 -3.19
C LYS A 70 4.41 -11.79 -4.19
N LYS A 71 4.34 -13.08 -4.55
CA LYS A 71 5.23 -13.68 -5.54
C LYS A 71 5.04 -13.10 -6.94
N ALA A 72 3.82 -12.84 -7.34
CA ALA A 72 3.54 -12.20 -8.62
C ALA A 72 4.05 -10.74 -8.65
N MET A 73 3.96 -10.02 -7.53
CA MET A 73 4.49 -8.66 -7.39
C MET A 73 6.00 -8.58 -7.56
N GLU A 74 6.78 -9.60 -7.18
CA GLU A 74 8.23 -9.66 -7.43
C GLU A 74 8.56 -9.49 -8.93
N ILE A 75 7.66 -9.96 -9.82
CA ILE A 75 7.82 -9.84 -11.28
C ILE A 75 7.35 -8.47 -11.78
N LEU A 76 6.24 -7.97 -11.27
CA LEU A 76 5.64 -6.74 -11.77
C LEU A 76 6.32 -5.48 -11.25
N LYS A 77 6.86 -5.49 -10.02
CA LYS A 77 7.47 -4.31 -9.38
C LYS A 77 8.53 -3.64 -10.24
N PRO A 78 9.54 -4.35 -10.81
CA PRO A 78 10.53 -3.71 -11.69
C PRO A 78 9.90 -3.05 -12.91
N LEU A 79 8.90 -3.70 -13.53
CA LEU A 79 8.24 -3.20 -14.73
C LEU A 79 7.35 -1.98 -14.46
N LEU A 80 6.75 -1.94 -13.27
CA LEU A 80 5.98 -0.78 -12.81
C LEU A 80 6.91 0.43 -12.58
N LEU A 81 8.10 0.21 -12.02
CA LEU A 81 9.10 1.27 -11.77
C LEU A 81 9.73 1.81 -13.06
N GLU A 82 9.94 0.98 -14.09
CA GLU A 82 10.49 1.41 -15.38
C GLU A 82 9.59 2.44 -16.11
N GLY A 83 8.27 2.45 -15.84
CA GLY A 83 7.31 3.41 -16.41
C GLY A 83 7.33 4.79 -15.75
N GLY A 84 8.02 4.96 -14.64
CA GLY A 84 8.13 6.19 -13.84
C GLY A 84 9.23 7.12 -14.33
N GLY A 85 9.00 7.86 -15.40
CA GLY A 85 9.94 8.87 -15.93
C GLY A 85 9.61 10.28 -15.43
N GLY A 86 10.25 10.73 -14.36
CA GLY A 86 10.14 12.10 -13.87
C GLY A 86 11.12 12.32 -12.70
N GLY A 87 11.61 13.54 -12.49
CA GLY A 87 12.48 13.86 -11.35
C GLY A 87 11.81 13.48 -10.01
N ILE A 88 12.59 13.48 -8.93
CA ILE A 88 12.10 13.15 -7.58
C ILE A 88 10.94 14.09 -7.22
N THR A 89 9.75 13.53 -7.09
CA THR A 89 8.52 14.26 -6.71
C THR A 89 8.56 14.66 -5.23
N GLY A 90 9.15 13.79 -4.39
CA GLY A 90 9.27 13.98 -2.94
C GLY A 90 9.78 12.73 -2.26
N LYS A 91 9.91 12.79 -0.93
CA LYS A 91 10.23 11.64 -0.09
C LYS A 91 9.02 11.20 0.71
N ALA A 92 8.86 9.90 0.90
CA ALA A 92 7.80 9.33 1.73
C ALA A 92 8.36 8.25 2.66
N VAL A 93 7.91 8.26 3.91
CA VAL A 93 8.06 7.17 4.86
C VAL A 93 6.71 6.49 4.99
N MET A 94 6.66 5.18 4.79
CA MET A 94 5.43 4.39 4.79
C MET A 94 5.54 3.29 5.83
N ALA A 95 4.53 3.14 6.69
CA ALA A 95 4.52 2.13 7.76
C ALA A 95 3.12 1.56 7.96
N THR A 96 3.03 0.26 8.24
CA THR A 96 1.86 -0.30 8.91
C THR A 96 2.10 -0.17 10.42
N VAL A 97 1.12 0.40 11.13
CA VAL A 97 1.25 0.75 12.54
C VAL A 97 1.47 -0.47 13.43
N GLU A 98 2.00 -0.23 14.62
CA GLU A 98 2.27 -1.26 15.63
C GLU A 98 1.05 -2.16 15.89
N GLY A 99 1.28 -3.46 16.03
CA GLY A 99 0.25 -4.47 16.22
C GLY A 99 -0.47 -4.92 14.95
N ASP A 100 -0.17 -4.32 13.79
CA ASP A 100 -0.78 -4.69 12.52
C ASP A 100 0.25 -5.31 11.56
N VAL A 101 0.02 -6.57 11.16
CA VAL A 101 0.93 -7.34 10.31
C VAL A 101 0.53 -7.34 8.82
N HIS A 102 -0.50 -6.57 8.46
CA HIS A 102 -1.03 -6.53 7.09
C HIS A 102 -0.27 -5.52 6.24
N ASP A 103 0.64 -5.99 5.41
CA ASP A 103 1.57 -5.17 4.63
C ASP A 103 1.24 -5.05 3.13
N ILE A 104 0.37 -5.90 2.57
CA ILE A 104 0.10 -5.91 1.12
C ILE A 104 -0.39 -4.56 0.61
N GLY A 105 -1.31 -3.92 1.32
CA GLY A 105 -1.82 -2.59 0.95
C GLY A 105 -0.71 -1.54 0.98
N LEU A 106 0.13 -1.58 2.02
CA LEU A 106 1.28 -0.69 2.18
C LEU A 106 2.30 -0.88 1.07
N GLU A 107 2.66 -2.14 0.76
CA GLU A 107 3.60 -2.49 -0.32
C GLU A 107 3.10 -1.96 -1.67
N LEU A 108 1.80 -2.11 -1.94
CA LEU A 108 1.19 -1.65 -3.18
C LEU A 108 1.22 -0.12 -3.28
N VAL A 109 0.84 0.60 -2.21
CA VAL A 109 0.91 2.07 -2.17
C VAL A 109 2.35 2.54 -2.34
N SER A 110 3.31 1.93 -1.64
CA SER A 110 4.73 2.25 -1.73
C SER A 110 5.25 2.11 -3.16
N THR A 111 4.96 0.97 -3.82
CA THR A 111 5.34 0.73 -5.21
C THR A 111 4.73 1.76 -6.17
N MET A 112 3.46 2.14 -5.97
CA MET A 112 2.81 3.13 -6.82
C MET A 112 3.35 4.54 -6.59
N LEU A 113 3.75 4.90 -5.36
CA LEU A 113 4.43 6.16 -5.07
C LEU A 113 5.83 6.20 -5.69
N GLU A 114 6.61 5.11 -5.62
CA GLU A 114 7.91 4.97 -6.29
C GLU A 114 7.74 5.17 -7.81
N THR A 115 6.74 4.54 -8.42
CA THR A 115 6.40 4.71 -9.84
C THR A 115 6.04 6.17 -10.19
N ALA A 116 5.44 6.87 -9.23
CA ALA A 116 5.06 8.29 -9.40
C ALA A 116 6.21 9.28 -9.13
N GLY A 117 7.43 8.78 -8.86
CA GLY A 117 8.65 9.55 -8.66
C GLY A 117 8.96 9.91 -7.20
N PHE A 118 8.30 9.30 -6.22
CA PHE A 118 8.69 9.46 -4.82
C PHE A 118 9.87 8.54 -4.47
N GLU A 119 10.78 9.05 -3.64
CA GLU A 119 11.76 8.23 -2.92
C GLU A 119 11.04 7.68 -1.68
N VAL A 120 10.81 6.36 -1.63
CA VAL A 120 9.98 5.73 -0.58
C VAL A 120 10.82 4.86 0.33
N ARG A 121 10.77 5.13 1.64
CA ARG A 121 11.19 4.20 2.67
C ARG A 121 9.95 3.44 3.16
N ASN A 122 9.79 2.21 2.71
CA ASN A 122 8.78 1.31 3.24
C ASN A 122 9.35 0.57 4.46
N MET A 123 8.80 0.85 5.65
CA MET A 123 9.25 0.26 6.92
C MET A 123 8.61 -1.11 7.18
N GLY A 124 7.61 -1.49 6.38
CA GLY A 124 6.92 -2.77 6.54
C GLY A 124 5.81 -2.75 7.60
N PRO A 125 5.43 -3.95 8.09
CA PRO A 125 4.38 -4.13 9.09
C PRO A 125 4.89 -3.99 10.52
N ASP A 126 3.94 -3.82 11.46
CA ASP A 126 4.17 -3.85 12.92
C ASP A 126 5.28 -2.88 13.36
N VAL A 127 5.20 -1.62 12.90
CA VAL A 127 6.24 -0.63 13.15
C VAL A 127 5.90 0.18 14.40
N PRO A 128 6.76 0.14 15.45
CA PRO A 128 6.59 0.96 16.64
C PRO A 128 6.57 2.46 16.32
N THR A 129 5.79 3.22 17.07
CA THR A 129 5.66 4.67 16.91
C THR A 129 7.01 5.38 16.96
N GLU A 130 7.91 4.96 17.89
CA GLU A 130 9.24 5.55 18.03
C GLU A 130 10.11 5.36 16.80
N ASP A 131 10.01 4.20 16.15
CA ASP A 131 10.79 3.87 14.95
C ASP A 131 10.32 4.70 13.75
N ILE A 132 9.00 4.98 13.67
CA ILE A 132 8.45 5.90 12.66
C ILE A 132 9.00 7.31 12.86
N VAL A 133 9.00 7.81 14.11
CA VAL A 133 9.53 9.13 14.44
C VAL A 133 11.03 9.21 14.13
N GLU A 134 11.80 8.15 14.40
CA GLU A 134 13.24 8.10 14.10
C GLU A 134 13.48 8.12 12.59
N ALA A 135 12.76 7.31 11.81
CA ALA A 135 12.83 7.33 10.36
C ALA A 135 12.51 8.71 9.77
N VAL A 136 11.51 9.39 10.33
CA VAL A 136 11.16 10.76 9.90
C VAL A 136 12.27 11.76 10.21
N LYS A 137 12.96 11.65 11.34
CA LYS A 137 14.13 12.51 11.66
C LYS A 137 15.29 12.30 10.70
N GLU A 138 15.54 11.02 10.35
CA GLU A 138 16.64 10.64 9.45
C GLU A 138 16.37 11.10 8.01
N ASP A 139 15.21 10.71 7.45
CA ASP A 139 14.93 10.86 6.02
C ASP A 139 14.32 12.22 5.66
N LYS A 140 13.75 12.93 6.65
CA LYS A 140 13.04 14.21 6.47
C LYS A 140 12.03 14.11 5.31
N PRO A 141 11.07 13.20 5.39
CA PRO A 141 10.11 12.97 4.31
C PRO A 141 9.12 14.14 4.19
N HIS A 142 8.54 14.28 3.00
CA HIS A 142 7.41 15.18 2.78
C HIS A 142 6.09 14.52 3.18
N ILE A 143 6.03 13.19 3.04
CA ILE A 143 4.83 12.40 3.35
C ILE A 143 5.18 11.31 4.36
N VAL A 144 4.35 11.16 5.38
CA VAL A 144 4.27 9.96 6.22
C VAL A 144 2.96 9.27 5.90
N GLY A 145 3.03 8.03 5.45
CA GLY A 145 1.86 7.20 5.15
C GLY A 145 1.69 6.11 6.20
N LEU A 146 0.53 6.09 6.86
CA LEU A 146 0.19 5.10 7.88
C LEU A 146 -0.90 4.17 7.37
N SER A 147 -0.72 2.87 7.56
CA SER A 147 -1.67 1.82 7.18
C SER A 147 -2.14 1.02 8.40
N ALA A 148 -3.42 0.67 8.44
CA ALA A 148 -3.99 -0.30 9.36
C ALA A 148 -5.12 -1.08 8.71
N LEU A 149 -5.20 -2.39 8.94
CA LEU A 149 -6.29 -3.22 8.44
C LEU A 149 -7.34 -3.56 9.51
N LEU A 150 -7.00 -3.44 10.78
CA LEU A 150 -7.87 -3.77 11.90
C LEU A 150 -8.35 -2.50 12.61
N SER A 151 -9.60 -2.53 13.12
CA SER A 151 -10.16 -1.36 13.81
C SER A 151 -9.42 -1.02 15.10
N ASN A 152 -8.84 -2.01 15.78
CA ASN A 152 -8.06 -1.78 17.01
C ASN A 152 -6.64 -1.28 16.74
N THR A 153 -6.08 -1.53 15.55
CA THR A 153 -4.75 -1.03 15.18
C THR A 153 -4.81 0.38 14.58
N MET A 154 -5.92 0.78 13.95
CA MET A 154 -6.05 2.14 13.46
C MET A 154 -6.00 3.18 14.61
N ASP A 155 -6.37 2.79 15.82
CA ASP A 155 -6.32 3.66 17.03
C ASP A 155 -4.88 4.04 17.44
N ILE A 156 -3.84 3.42 16.84
CA ILE A 156 -2.43 3.81 17.02
C ILE A 156 -2.05 5.02 16.13
N MET A 157 -2.78 5.29 15.05
CA MET A 157 -2.45 6.39 14.14
C MET A 157 -2.43 7.77 14.83
N PRO A 158 -3.38 8.13 15.71
CA PRO A 158 -3.29 9.38 16.48
C PRO A 158 -2.05 9.45 17.36
N ASP A 159 -1.60 8.33 17.95
CA ASP A 159 -0.39 8.32 18.79
C ASP A 159 0.86 8.65 17.96
N VAL A 160 0.94 8.15 16.71
CA VAL A 160 2.01 8.52 15.78
C VAL A 160 1.98 10.02 15.46
N ILE A 161 0.81 10.58 15.19
CA ILE A 161 0.64 12.02 14.89
C ILE A 161 1.03 12.88 16.10
N GLU A 162 0.64 12.47 17.31
CA GLU A 162 1.02 13.15 18.57
C GLU A 162 2.55 13.09 18.76
N ALA A 163 3.16 11.91 18.59
CA ALA A 163 4.61 11.75 18.71
C ALA A 163 5.40 12.59 17.69
N LEU A 164 4.91 12.72 16.46
CA LEU A 164 5.50 13.62 15.46
C LEU A 164 5.37 15.09 15.86
N THR A 165 4.27 15.46 16.51
CA THR A 165 4.02 16.82 17.02
C THR A 165 4.96 17.13 18.18
N ASP A 166 5.07 16.24 19.14
CA ASP A 166 5.96 16.36 20.31
C ASP A 166 7.43 16.45 19.91
N ALA A 167 7.81 15.74 18.83
CA ALA A 167 9.14 15.83 18.25
C ALA A 167 9.39 17.12 17.43
N GLY A 168 8.38 17.99 17.24
CA GLY A 168 8.48 19.22 16.45
C GLY A 168 8.61 18.97 14.93
N LEU A 169 8.13 17.81 14.45
CA LEU A 169 8.27 17.39 13.05
C LEU A 169 6.99 17.62 12.23
N ARG A 170 5.84 17.71 12.91
CA ARG A 170 4.50 17.69 12.28
C ARG A 170 4.28 18.75 11.22
N ASP A 171 4.82 19.97 11.42
CA ASP A 171 4.63 21.11 10.51
C ASP A 171 5.47 20.99 9.23
N SER A 172 6.50 20.15 9.23
CA SER A 172 7.43 19.99 8.10
C SER A 172 7.03 18.91 7.09
N LEU A 173 5.96 18.17 7.38
CA LEU A 173 5.49 17.02 6.58
C LEU A 173 3.95 16.94 6.55
N LYS A 174 3.46 16.04 5.73
CA LYS A 174 2.04 15.70 5.65
C LYS A 174 1.81 14.24 6.03
N VAL A 175 0.79 13.99 6.85
CA VAL A 175 0.39 12.63 7.25
C VAL A 175 -0.79 12.19 6.40
N MET A 176 -0.63 11.05 5.73
CA MET A 176 -1.66 10.39 4.95
C MET A 176 -1.98 9.03 5.59
N VAL A 177 -3.26 8.74 5.77
CA VAL A 177 -3.72 7.50 6.38
C VAL A 177 -4.56 6.66 5.42
N GLY A 178 -4.56 5.35 5.61
CA GLY A 178 -5.35 4.42 4.80
C GLY A 178 -5.46 3.05 5.43
N GLY A 179 -6.21 2.18 4.76
CA GLY A 179 -6.54 0.84 5.20
C GLY A 179 -8.04 0.61 5.33
N ALA A 180 -8.49 -0.65 5.34
CA ALA A 180 -9.91 -0.97 5.19
C ALA A 180 -10.85 -0.32 6.22
N PRO A 181 -10.53 -0.23 7.53
CA PRO A 181 -11.40 0.42 8.51
C PRO A 181 -11.28 1.94 8.48
N VAL A 182 -10.19 2.50 7.90
CA VAL A 182 -9.90 3.94 7.93
C VAL A 182 -10.79 4.66 6.92
N LYS A 183 -11.44 5.73 7.40
CA LYS A 183 -12.33 6.59 6.60
C LYS A 183 -11.91 8.05 6.70
N GLN A 184 -12.45 8.89 5.82
CA GLN A 184 -12.17 10.32 5.83
C GLN A 184 -12.50 10.97 7.18
N ASP A 185 -13.65 10.64 7.77
CA ASP A 185 -14.08 11.23 9.06
C ASP A 185 -13.06 10.92 10.17
N PHE A 186 -12.52 9.71 10.20
CA PHE A 186 -11.47 9.34 11.14
C PHE A 186 -10.15 10.10 10.87
N ALA A 187 -9.76 10.21 9.61
CA ALA A 187 -8.57 10.98 9.24
C ALA A 187 -8.67 12.46 9.69
N ASP A 188 -9.84 13.06 9.50
CA ASP A 188 -10.12 14.44 9.94
C ASP A 188 -10.09 14.55 11.47
N GLU A 189 -10.66 13.59 12.20
CA GLU A 189 -10.70 13.54 13.66
C GLU A 189 -9.30 13.48 14.28
N ILE A 190 -8.41 12.66 13.73
CA ILE A 190 -7.05 12.48 14.25
C ILE A 190 -6.06 13.55 13.75
N GLY A 191 -6.50 14.48 12.90
CA GLY A 191 -5.64 15.53 12.34
C GLY A 191 -4.66 15.06 11.27
N ALA A 192 -4.98 13.99 10.55
CA ALA A 192 -4.25 13.61 9.35
C ALA A 192 -4.53 14.60 8.21
N ASP A 193 -3.55 14.82 7.33
CA ASP A 193 -3.68 15.76 6.20
C ASP A 193 -4.43 15.15 5.02
N GLY A 194 -4.52 13.83 4.95
CA GLY A 194 -5.24 13.15 3.89
C GLY A 194 -5.53 11.69 4.17
N TRP A 195 -6.51 11.20 3.44
CA TRP A 195 -6.94 9.82 3.44
C TRP A 195 -6.95 9.28 2.01
N ALA A 196 -6.57 8.03 1.86
CA ALA A 196 -6.67 7.29 0.61
C ALA A 196 -7.47 6.00 0.81
N TYR A 197 -8.50 5.83 -0.01
CA TYR A 197 -9.35 4.63 0.03
C TYR A 197 -8.62 3.38 -0.46
N ASP A 198 -7.77 3.54 -1.49
CA ASP A 198 -6.99 2.48 -2.12
C ASP A 198 -5.65 3.00 -2.64
N ALA A 199 -4.84 2.10 -3.17
CA ALA A 199 -3.53 2.46 -3.70
C ALA A 199 -3.60 3.40 -4.92
N ALA A 200 -4.64 3.31 -5.73
CA ALA A 200 -4.81 4.17 -6.90
C ALA A 200 -5.10 5.62 -6.49
N SER A 201 -5.90 5.83 -5.43
CA SER A 201 -6.21 7.15 -4.88
C SER A 201 -5.08 7.73 -4.03
N ALA A 202 -4.19 6.89 -3.49
CA ALA A 202 -3.07 7.32 -2.67
C ALA A 202 -2.07 8.22 -3.43
N VAL A 203 -1.77 7.89 -4.69
CA VAL A 203 -0.80 8.64 -5.50
C VAL A 203 -1.23 10.08 -5.79
N PRO A 204 -2.43 10.36 -6.34
CA PRO A 204 -2.86 11.74 -6.52
C PRO A 204 -2.97 12.49 -5.20
N LYS A 205 -3.40 11.85 -4.10
CA LYS A 205 -3.47 12.46 -2.79
C LYS A 205 -2.06 12.84 -2.28
N ALA A 206 -1.08 11.96 -2.37
CA ALA A 206 0.29 12.25 -1.97
C ALA A 206 0.91 13.42 -2.78
N LYS A 207 0.62 13.49 -4.09
CA LYS A 207 1.08 14.62 -4.93
C LYS A 207 0.41 15.94 -4.53
N GLU A 208 -0.90 15.91 -4.25
CA GLU A 208 -1.63 17.08 -3.73
C GLU A 208 -1.00 17.59 -2.43
N LEU A 209 -0.80 16.68 -1.47
CA LEU A 209 -0.22 17.00 -0.16
C LEU A 209 1.22 17.51 -0.28
N ARG A 210 2.06 16.88 -1.13
CA ARG A 210 3.42 17.35 -1.40
C ARG A 210 3.43 18.78 -1.97
N GLY A 211 2.48 19.11 -2.84
CA GLY A 211 2.35 20.45 -3.42
C GLY A 211 2.00 21.56 -2.40
N GLN A 212 1.59 21.20 -1.19
CA GLN A 212 1.32 22.14 -0.09
C GLN A 212 2.55 22.46 0.76
N LEU A 213 3.67 21.75 0.54
CA LEU A 213 4.94 21.94 1.24
C LEU A 213 5.93 22.73 0.38
N PRO A 214 6.82 23.51 0.98
CA PRO A 214 7.92 24.16 0.25
C PRO A 214 8.88 23.16 -0.38
N ASP A 215 9.62 23.60 -1.38
CA ASP A 215 10.68 22.81 -2.02
C ASP A 215 11.91 22.68 -1.12
#